data_e7994160a47601dc51dcd57ff0d179c7
#
_entry.id   e7994160a47601dc51dcd57ff0d179c7
#
_cell.length_a   1.000
_cell.length_b   1.000
_cell.length_c   1.000
_cell.angle_alpha   90.00
_cell.angle_beta   90.00
_cell.angle_gamma   90.00
#
_symmetry.space_group_name_H-M   'P 1'
#
loop_
_entity.id
_entity.type
_entity.pdbx_description
1 polymer ?
#
loop_
_entity_poly.entity_id
_entity_poly.type
_entity_poly.pdbx_seq_one_letter_code
_entity_poly.pdbx_strand_id
1 'polypeptide(L)'
;ASWRVKETDRIDAMANELRKLGATVEDGPDFIRVHPLPAGSWRPASIKTYDDHRVAMCFSLAAFNPDGVAVRILDPHCVAKTFPDYFESLFSVAHAPEVPVICIDGPTASGKGTLTVEVARRLGYHYLDSGTLYRVTGLAMRRAGLDAQPAHEARIADLARALPLVFNEGKVLLAGEDVSEDLRTEAAGMDASRVSVLPAVRAALLALQRSFRRLPGLVADGRDMGTVIFPDAGLKVYLTASAAHRAERRYKQLISKGISTTIDSLRADLEARDLRDSSRSVAPLKPAPDARLLDNSHQTIEQSVVQVLAWWQEVQPFESA
;
A
#
# COMPACT_ATOMS: atom_id res chain seq x y z
N ALA A 1 32.53 15.64 -22.06
CA ALA A 1 31.56 16.11 -23.09
C ALA A 1 30.38 15.14 -23.27
N SER A 2 30.57 13.81 -23.25
CA SER A 2 29.48 12.86 -23.51
C SER A 2 28.40 12.76 -22.41
N TRP A 3 28.69 13.19 -21.18
CA TRP A 3 27.73 13.14 -20.07
C TRP A 3 26.66 14.24 -20.10
N ARG A 4 26.95 15.37 -20.81
CA ARG A 4 26.00 16.48 -20.95
C ARG A 4 24.97 16.30 -22.08
N VAL A 5 25.16 15.31 -22.94
CA VAL A 5 24.32 15.08 -24.15
C VAL A 5 23.73 13.65 -24.14
N LYS A 6 23.16 13.23 -23.01
CA LYS A 6 22.47 11.96 -22.82
C LYS A 6 20.96 12.19 -22.60
N GLU A 7 20.29 11.29 -21.90
CA GLU A 7 18.89 11.45 -21.49
C GLU A 7 18.70 12.74 -20.66
N THR A 8 19.72 13.12 -19.90
CA THR A 8 19.81 14.39 -19.16
C THR A 8 21.24 14.92 -19.17
N ASP A 9 21.46 16.17 -18.77
CA ASP A 9 22.79 16.63 -18.38
C ASP A 9 23.20 15.96 -17.07
N ARG A 10 23.96 14.88 -17.18
CA ARG A 10 24.34 14.06 -16.02
C ARG A 10 25.31 14.76 -15.07
N ILE A 11 26.09 15.73 -15.55
CA ILE A 11 26.97 16.50 -14.66
C ILE A 11 26.13 17.36 -13.74
N ASP A 12 25.19 18.12 -14.28
CA ASP A 12 24.29 18.97 -13.51
C ASP A 12 23.38 18.15 -12.60
N ALA A 13 22.78 17.06 -13.11
CA ALA A 13 21.93 16.18 -12.32
C ALA A 13 22.68 15.58 -11.12
N MET A 14 23.88 15.00 -11.33
CA MET A 14 24.68 14.42 -10.27
C MET A 14 25.12 15.48 -9.26
N ALA A 15 25.56 16.66 -9.69
CA ALA A 15 25.97 17.73 -8.81
C ALA A 15 24.84 18.22 -7.91
N ASN A 16 23.65 18.44 -8.49
CA ASN A 16 22.48 18.91 -7.77
C ASN A 16 22.01 17.90 -6.72
N GLU A 17 21.91 16.62 -7.10
CA GLU A 17 21.42 15.60 -6.19
C GLU A 17 22.44 15.23 -5.09
N LEU A 18 23.74 15.23 -5.38
CA LEU A 18 24.79 15.04 -4.37
C LEU A 18 24.80 16.17 -3.32
N ARG A 19 24.55 17.43 -3.74
CA ARG A 19 24.45 18.56 -2.80
C ARG A 19 23.30 18.39 -1.80
N LYS A 20 22.16 17.81 -2.24
CA LYS A 20 21.06 17.49 -1.32
C LYS A 20 21.47 16.53 -0.21
N LEU A 21 22.32 15.56 -0.54
CA LEU A 21 22.86 14.61 0.44
C LEU A 21 23.90 15.23 1.39
N GLY A 22 24.23 16.51 1.20
CA GLY A 22 25.21 17.23 2.01
C GLY A 22 26.61 17.33 1.39
N ALA A 23 26.84 16.76 0.19
CA ALA A 23 28.15 16.78 -0.43
C ALA A 23 28.57 18.18 -0.93
N THR A 24 29.86 18.51 -0.79
CA THR A 24 30.46 19.64 -1.48
C THR A 24 30.88 19.21 -2.88
N VAL A 25 30.30 19.86 -3.88
CA VAL A 25 30.50 19.49 -5.29
C VAL A 25 30.88 20.72 -6.10
N GLU A 26 31.98 20.62 -6.83
CA GLU A 26 32.41 21.55 -7.86
C GLU A 26 32.12 20.92 -9.22
N ASP A 27 31.46 21.63 -10.11
CA ASP A 27 31.17 21.16 -11.46
C ASP A 27 31.51 22.21 -12.51
N GLY A 28 31.76 21.77 -13.72
CA GLY A 28 32.12 22.61 -14.84
C GLY A 28 31.68 21.99 -16.18
N PRO A 29 32.06 22.58 -17.31
CA PRO A 29 31.58 22.13 -18.62
C PRO A 29 31.85 20.67 -18.94
N ASP A 30 32.90 20.07 -18.36
CA ASP A 30 33.36 18.72 -18.65
C ASP A 30 33.86 17.93 -17.44
N PHE A 31 33.68 18.47 -16.23
CA PHE A 31 34.10 17.80 -15.01
C PHE A 31 33.06 17.91 -13.90
N ILE A 32 33.13 16.98 -12.95
CA ILE A 32 32.52 17.02 -11.63
C ILE A 32 33.58 16.58 -10.61
N ARG A 33 33.72 17.34 -9.53
CA ARG A 33 34.60 17.02 -8.41
C ARG A 33 33.77 16.94 -7.16
N VAL A 34 33.79 15.79 -6.53
CA VAL A 34 33.06 15.54 -5.29
C VAL A 34 34.07 15.46 -4.16
N HIS A 35 33.89 16.27 -3.13
CA HIS A 35 34.72 16.19 -1.91
C HIS A 35 34.13 15.12 -0.98
N PRO A 36 34.99 14.36 -0.28
CA PRO A 36 34.55 13.35 0.68
C PRO A 36 33.56 13.94 1.68
N LEU A 37 32.46 13.21 1.93
CA LEU A 37 31.48 13.60 2.91
C LEU A 37 31.92 13.10 4.29
N PRO A 38 32.14 13.99 5.29
CA PRO A 38 32.49 13.56 6.64
C PRO A 38 31.43 12.70 7.28
N ALA A 39 31.79 11.78 8.16
CA ALA A 39 30.82 11.03 8.97
C ALA A 39 29.97 12.01 9.81
N GLY A 40 28.69 11.74 9.93
CA GLY A 40 27.73 12.59 10.62
C GLY A 40 27.25 13.81 9.82
N SER A 41 27.62 13.93 8.53
CA SER A 41 27.23 15.07 7.68
C SER A 41 26.26 14.71 6.55
N TRP A 42 25.87 13.46 6.42
CA TRP A 42 24.85 13.03 5.47
C TRP A 42 23.50 13.64 5.83
N ARG A 43 22.74 13.99 4.80
CA ARG A 43 21.39 14.57 4.96
C ARG A 43 20.35 13.68 4.29
N PRO A 44 19.17 13.51 4.90
CA PRO A 44 18.03 12.87 4.22
C PRO A 44 17.68 13.65 2.96
N ALA A 45 17.42 12.95 1.85
CA ALA A 45 17.14 13.64 0.59
C ALA A 45 16.15 12.86 -0.29
N SER A 46 15.31 13.62 -1.00
CA SER A 46 14.52 13.12 -2.12
C SER A 46 15.25 13.41 -3.43
N ILE A 47 15.62 12.36 -4.12
CA ILE A 47 16.45 12.39 -5.33
C ILE A 47 15.56 12.44 -6.57
N LYS A 48 15.70 13.49 -7.38
CA LYS A 48 15.08 13.58 -8.68
C LYS A 48 15.90 12.79 -9.70
N THR A 49 15.24 11.95 -10.48
CA THR A 49 15.92 11.05 -11.43
C THR A 49 16.12 11.67 -12.80
N TYR A 50 15.40 12.74 -13.14
CA TYR A 50 15.45 13.38 -14.46
C TYR A 50 15.08 12.42 -15.60
N ASP A 51 14.25 11.41 -15.32
CA ASP A 51 13.93 10.29 -16.21
C ASP A 51 15.17 9.52 -16.71
N ASP A 52 16.28 9.59 -15.97
CA ASP A 52 17.54 8.89 -16.27
C ASP A 52 17.73 7.72 -15.29
N HIS A 53 17.63 6.49 -15.83
CA HIS A 53 17.80 5.26 -15.07
C HIS A 53 19.15 5.17 -14.35
N ARG A 54 20.21 5.77 -14.89
CA ARG A 54 21.54 5.74 -14.25
C ARG A 54 21.60 6.65 -13.03
N VAL A 55 20.91 7.80 -13.08
CA VAL A 55 20.77 8.66 -11.90
C VAL A 55 20.02 7.93 -10.81
N ALA A 56 18.88 7.29 -11.13
CA ALA A 56 18.12 6.49 -10.18
C ALA A 56 18.97 5.38 -9.54
N MET A 57 19.65 4.59 -10.36
CA MET A 57 20.45 3.46 -9.90
C MET A 57 21.69 3.90 -9.08
N CYS A 58 22.39 4.96 -9.50
CA CYS A 58 23.55 5.48 -8.75
C CYS A 58 23.14 6.01 -7.37
N PHE A 59 22.06 6.81 -7.30
CA PHE A 59 21.65 7.40 -6.03
C PHE A 59 20.91 6.42 -5.11
N SER A 60 20.38 5.31 -5.61
CA SER A 60 19.84 4.26 -4.74
C SER A 60 20.92 3.65 -3.82
N LEU A 61 22.18 3.66 -4.27
CA LEU A 61 23.31 3.19 -3.45
C LEU A 61 23.63 4.11 -2.26
N ALA A 62 23.20 5.39 -2.32
CA ALA A 62 23.32 6.31 -1.19
C ALA A 62 22.46 5.89 0.02
N ALA A 63 21.51 4.96 -0.15
CA ALA A 63 20.78 4.35 0.95
C ALA A 63 21.67 3.54 1.91
N PHE A 64 22.86 3.11 1.45
CA PHE A 64 23.86 2.41 2.29
C PHE A 64 24.84 3.35 2.97
N ASN A 65 24.44 4.61 3.19
CA ASN A 65 25.29 5.61 3.85
C ASN A 65 25.58 5.25 5.31
N PRO A 66 26.77 5.65 5.83
CA PRO A 66 27.20 5.27 7.19
C PRO A 66 26.38 5.94 8.31
N ASP A 67 25.70 7.05 8.02
CA ASP A 67 24.91 7.80 9.01
C ASP A 67 23.46 7.29 9.13
N GLY A 68 23.08 6.29 8.33
CA GLY A 68 21.75 5.68 8.36
C GLY A 68 20.61 6.64 7.94
N VAL A 69 20.96 7.74 7.24
CA VAL A 69 19.94 8.69 6.80
C VAL A 69 19.15 8.13 5.60
N ALA A 70 17.87 8.47 5.58
CA ALA A 70 16.96 7.97 4.54
C ALA A 70 17.19 8.69 3.20
N VAL A 71 17.17 7.92 2.11
CA VAL A 71 17.25 8.41 0.73
C VAL A 71 16.07 7.91 -0.05
N ARG A 72 15.36 8.81 -0.72
CA ARG A 72 14.18 8.50 -1.53
C ARG A 72 14.44 8.79 -3.00
N ILE A 73 14.12 7.84 -3.87
CA ILE A 73 14.14 8.04 -5.32
C ILE A 73 12.72 8.42 -5.79
N LEU A 74 12.56 9.60 -6.43
CA LEU A 74 11.23 10.16 -6.74
C LEU A 74 10.54 9.50 -7.93
N ASP A 75 11.28 9.01 -8.90
CA ASP A 75 10.76 8.28 -10.06
C ASP A 75 11.57 7.00 -10.30
N PRO A 76 11.29 5.93 -9.54
CA PRO A 76 12.02 4.68 -9.68
C PRO A 76 11.69 3.94 -10.98
N HIS A 77 10.57 4.21 -11.64
CA HIS A 77 10.17 3.50 -12.87
C HIS A 77 11.06 3.77 -14.08
N CYS A 78 11.82 4.85 -14.07
CA CYS A 78 12.75 5.17 -15.17
C CYS A 78 13.81 4.07 -15.39
N VAL A 79 14.07 3.20 -14.39
CA VAL A 79 14.98 2.04 -14.54
C VAL A 79 14.46 0.98 -15.49
N ALA A 80 13.16 0.94 -15.77
CA ALA A 80 12.54 -0.04 -16.66
C ALA A 80 13.13 -0.02 -18.08
N LYS A 81 13.78 1.07 -18.50
CA LYS A 81 14.48 1.17 -19.79
C LYS A 81 15.61 0.16 -19.96
N THR A 82 16.25 -0.27 -18.87
CA THR A 82 17.46 -1.11 -18.92
C THR A 82 17.44 -2.27 -17.94
N PHE A 83 16.86 -2.10 -16.79
CA PHE A 83 16.74 -3.13 -15.75
C PHE A 83 15.39 -2.99 -15.03
N PRO A 84 14.30 -3.52 -15.59
CA PRO A 84 12.94 -3.38 -15.03
C PRO A 84 12.83 -3.77 -13.56
N ASP A 85 13.51 -4.85 -13.15
CA ASP A 85 13.46 -5.42 -11.81
C ASP A 85 14.60 -4.92 -10.90
N TYR A 86 15.22 -3.78 -11.23
CA TYR A 86 16.38 -3.26 -10.49
C TYR A 86 16.10 -3.08 -9.00
N PHE A 87 15.01 -2.40 -8.65
CA PHE A 87 14.68 -2.14 -7.25
C PHE A 87 14.25 -3.39 -6.50
N GLU A 88 13.55 -4.32 -7.15
CA GLU A 88 13.23 -5.64 -6.55
C GLU A 88 14.53 -6.41 -6.23
N SER A 89 15.49 -6.41 -7.16
CA SER A 89 16.80 -7.04 -6.98
C SER A 89 17.61 -6.34 -5.87
N LEU A 90 17.63 -5.01 -5.85
CA LEU A 90 18.31 -4.24 -4.80
C LEU A 90 17.71 -4.54 -3.42
N PHE A 91 16.38 -4.53 -3.29
CA PHE A 91 15.69 -4.78 -2.03
C PHE A 91 15.81 -6.23 -1.56
N SER A 92 16.03 -7.19 -2.47
CA SER A 92 16.27 -8.59 -2.09
C SER A 92 17.58 -8.80 -1.32
N VAL A 93 18.57 -7.90 -1.51
CA VAL A 93 19.88 -7.94 -0.86
C VAL A 93 20.07 -6.83 0.19
N ALA A 94 19.16 -5.84 0.22
CA ALA A 94 19.19 -4.76 1.18
C ALA A 94 18.53 -5.16 2.49
N HIS A 95 19.05 -4.67 3.61
CA HIS A 95 18.45 -4.83 4.93
C HIS A 95 18.04 -3.45 5.45
N ALA A 96 16.79 -3.30 5.85
CA ALA A 96 16.30 -2.09 6.50
C ALA A 96 15.77 -2.46 7.90
N PRO A 97 16.17 -1.71 8.96
CA PRO A 97 15.67 -1.98 10.31
C PRO A 97 14.15 -1.76 10.41
N GLU A 98 13.62 -0.83 9.64
CA GLU A 98 12.19 -0.53 9.59
C GLU A 98 11.74 -0.33 8.15
N VAL A 99 10.67 -1.04 7.76
CA VAL A 99 9.98 -0.84 6.49
C VAL A 99 8.77 0.04 6.74
N PRO A 100 8.64 1.20 6.06
CA PRO A 100 7.54 2.13 6.30
C PRO A 100 6.18 1.52 5.92
N VAL A 101 5.16 1.81 6.74
CA VAL A 101 3.78 1.37 6.53
C VAL A 101 2.82 2.54 6.66
N ILE A 102 1.89 2.61 5.72
CA ILE A 102 0.70 3.47 5.78
C ILE A 102 -0.52 2.56 5.91
N CYS A 103 -1.32 2.74 6.95
CA CYS A 103 -2.57 2.01 7.13
C CYS A 103 -3.76 2.89 6.73
N ILE A 104 -4.68 2.34 5.95
CA ILE A 104 -5.94 3.00 5.57
C ILE A 104 -7.10 2.10 5.99
N ASP A 105 -7.65 2.36 7.17
CA ASP A 105 -8.79 1.64 7.71
C ASP A 105 -10.10 2.39 7.46
N GLY A 106 -11.22 1.71 7.51
CA GLY A 106 -12.55 2.34 7.38
C GLY A 106 -13.64 1.39 6.89
N PRO A 107 -14.91 1.86 6.83
CA PRO A 107 -16.06 1.04 6.49
C PRO A 107 -16.05 0.54 5.05
N THR A 108 -16.92 -0.42 4.77
CA THR A 108 -17.10 -0.97 3.41
C THR A 108 -17.57 0.12 2.43
N ALA A 109 -17.09 0.03 1.17
CA ALA A 109 -17.44 0.96 0.08
C ALA A 109 -17.06 2.44 0.32
N SER A 110 -16.17 2.75 1.27
CA SER A 110 -15.66 4.12 1.48
C SER A 110 -14.66 4.60 0.42
N GLY A 111 -14.20 3.71 -0.48
CA GLY A 111 -13.21 4.04 -1.50
C GLY A 111 -11.77 3.73 -1.11
N LYS A 112 -11.55 3.03 0.00
CA LYS A 112 -10.21 2.67 0.50
C LYS A 112 -9.32 2.03 -0.56
N GLY A 113 -9.78 0.96 -1.21
CA GLY A 113 -8.95 0.23 -2.17
C GLY A 113 -8.42 1.12 -3.28
N THR A 114 -9.25 2.01 -3.85
CA THR A 114 -8.79 2.97 -4.87
C THR A 114 -7.77 3.95 -4.30
N LEU A 115 -8.03 4.47 -3.09
CA LEU A 115 -7.12 5.38 -2.39
C LEU A 115 -5.78 4.69 -2.10
N THR A 116 -5.80 3.48 -1.56
CA THR A 116 -4.62 2.68 -1.22
C THR A 116 -3.74 2.41 -2.44
N VAL A 117 -4.34 1.94 -3.53
CA VAL A 117 -3.63 1.65 -4.78
C VAL A 117 -2.98 2.90 -5.34
N GLU A 118 -3.69 4.04 -5.36
CA GLU A 118 -3.15 5.28 -5.92
C GLU A 118 -2.05 5.88 -5.04
N VAL A 119 -2.19 5.85 -3.72
CA VAL A 119 -1.14 6.27 -2.78
C VAL A 119 0.10 5.37 -2.93
N ALA A 120 -0.09 4.05 -2.97
CA ALA A 120 1.00 3.09 -3.17
C ALA A 120 1.73 3.34 -4.48
N ARG A 121 0.98 3.53 -5.59
CA ARG A 121 1.55 3.83 -6.90
C ARG A 121 2.41 5.10 -6.91
N ARG A 122 1.94 6.19 -6.27
CA ARG A 122 2.69 7.47 -6.22
C ARG A 122 3.94 7.39 -5.34
N LEU A 123 3.91 6.54 -4.32
CA LEU A 123 5.05 6.33 -3.44
C LEU A 123 6.02 5.24 -3.94
N GLY A 124 5.62 4.45 -4.96
CA GLY A 124 6.35 3.26 -5.36
C GLY A 124 6.33 2.15 -4.30
N TYR A 125 5.32 2.14 -3.41
CA TYR A 125 5.16 1.16 -2.35
C TYR A 125 4.34 -0.04 -2.81
N HIS A 126 4.52 -1.18 -2.14
CA HIS A 126 3.60 -2.30 -2.25
C HIS A 126 2.24 -1.93 -1.68
N TYR A 127 1.19 -2.67 -2.06
CA TYR A 127 -0.11 -2.51 -1.43
C TYR A 127 -0.68 -3.85 -0.96
N LEU A 128 -1.50 -3.79 0.09
CA LEU A 128 -2.25 -4.90 0.63
C LEU A 128 -3.72 -4.52 0.72
N ASP A 129 -4.58 -5.23 -0.03
CA ASP A 129 -6.02 -5.30 0.25
C ASP A 129 -6.28 -6.50 1.16
N SER A 130 -6.38 -6.26 2.47
CA SER A 130 -6.64 -7.32 3.45
C SER A 130 -8.00 -7.97 3.24
N GLY A 131 -8.97 -7.22 2.72
CA GLY A 131 -10.31 -7.74 2.38
C GLY A 131 -10.25 -8.85 1.33
N THR A 132 -9.31 -8.77 0.39
CA THR A 132 -9.10 -9.82 -0.61
C THR A 132 -8.66 -11.13 0.04
N LEU A 133 -7.82 -11.13 1.06
CA LEU A 133 -7.42 -12.35 1.76
C LEU A 133 -8.61 -13.05 2.43
N TYR A 134 -9.50 -12.29 3.06
CA TYR A 134 -10.74 -12.84 3.64
C TYR A 134 -11.71 -13.33 2.56
N ARG A 135 -11.78 -12.68 1.39
CA ARG A 135 -12.60 -13.13 0.26
C ARG A 135 -12.10 -14.46 -0.30
N VAL A 136 -10.78 -14.61 -0.48
CA VAL A 136 -10.17 -15.88 -0.93
C VAL A 136 -10.41 -16.97 0.11
N THR A 137 -10.28 -16.67 1.39
CA THR A 137 -10.59 -17.62 2.48
C THR A 137 -12.05 -18.07 2.42
N GLY A 138 -12.99 -17.13 2.22
CA GLY A 138 -14.42 -17.44 2.04
C GLY A 138 -14.69 -18.28 0.81
N LEU A 139 -14.00 -18.02 -0.30
CA LEU A 139 -14.10 -18.86 -1.51
C LEU A 139 -13.57 -20.27 -1.25
N ALA A 140 -12.41 -20.41 -0.62
CA ALA A 140 -11.84 -21.71 -0.26
C ALA A 140 -12.76 -22.48 0.71
N MET A 141 -13.34 -21.80 1.67
CA MET A 141 -14.35 -22.37 2.59
C MET A 141 -15.55 -22.97 1.81
N ARG A 142 -16.13 -22.19 0.87
CA ARG A 142 -17.26 -22.68 0.04
C ARG A 142 -16.87 -23.87 -0.83
N ARG A 143 -15.70 -23.81 -1.46
CA ARG A 143 -15.16 -24.91 -2.29
C ARG A 143 -14.95 -26.20 -1.49
N ALA A 144 -14.65 -26.06 -0.20
CA ALA A 144 -14.53 -27.20 0.73
C ALA A 144 -15.88 -27.68 1.32
N GLY A 145 -17.01 -27.10 0.88
CA GLY A 145 -18.33 -27.44 1.39
C GLY A 145 -18.56 -27.06 2.86
N LEU A 146 -17.81 -26.05 3.35
CA LEU A 146 -17.90 -25.56 4.73
C LEU A 146 -18.73 -24.27 4.78
N ASP A 147 -19.25 -23.96 5.96
CA ASP A 147 -19.86 -22.68 6.31
C ASP A 147 -19.10 -22.03 7.49
N ALA A 148 -19.32 -20.72 7.67
CA ALA A 148 -18.60 -19.94 8.70
C ALA A 148 -19.20 -20.10 10.10
N GLN A 149 -19.46 -21.36 10.52
CA GLN A 149 -19.92 -21.69 11.87
C GLN A 149 -18.73 -21.98 12.79
N PRO A 150 -18.87 -21.78 14.11
CA PRO A 150 -17.81 -22.09 15.10
C PRO A 150 -17.29 -23.54 15.01
N ALA A 151 -18.16 -24.49 14.67
CA ALA A 151 -17.79 -25.90 14.49
C ALA A 151 -16.77 -26.12 13.35
N HIS A 152 -16.73 -25.26 12.35
CA HIS A 152 -15.84 -25.35 11.20
C HIS A 152 -14.63 -24.40 11.31
N GLU A 153 -14.54 -23.58 12.34
CA GLU A 153 -13.52 -22.53 12.48
C GLU A 153 -12.09 -23.05 12.32
N ALA A 154 -11.75 -24.15 12.98
CA ALA A 154 -10.42 -24.75 12.90
C ALA A 154 -10.06 -25.16 11.47
N ARG A 155 -10.99 -25.82 10.76
CA ARG A 155 -10.78 -26.24 9.36
C ARG A 155 -10.64 -25.04 8.42
N ILE A 156 -11.44 -23.98 8.63
CA ILE A 156 -11.34 -22.76 7.83
C ILE A 156 -10.00 -22.06 8.11
N ALA A 157 -9.53 -22.05 9.35
CA ALA A 157 -8.22 -21.50 9.71
C ALA A 157 -7.08 -22.29 9.07
N ASP A 158 -7.19 -23.62 8.96
CA ASP A 158 -6.20 -24.44 8.25
C ASP A 158 -6.18 -24.15 6.75
N LEU A 159 -7.36 -23.98 6.11
CA LEU A 159 -7.45 -23.52 4.73
C LEU A 159 -6.80 -22.14 4.56
N ALA A 160 -7.07 -21.19 5.44
CA ALA A 160 -6.51 -19.84 5.41
C ALA A 160 -4.98 -19.84 5.54
N ARG A 161 -4.42 -20.73 6.36
CA ARG A 161 -2.98 -20.87 6.58
C ARG A 161 -2.27 -21.48 5.38
N ALA A 162 -2.95 -22.37 4.66
CA ALA A 162 -2.40 -23.12 3.54
C ALA A 162 -2.80 -22.55 2.16
N LEU A 163 -3.35 -21.32 2.09
CA LEU A 163 -3.80 -20.72 0.83
C LEU A 163 -2.67 -20.67 -0.20
N PRO A 164 -2.77 -21.42 -1.33
CA PRO A 164 -1.81 -21.33 -2.43
C PRO A 164 -2.13 -20.09 -3.28
N LEU A 165 -1.85 -18.91 -2.72
CA LEU A 165 -2.26 -17.62 -3.24
C LEU A 165 -1.08 -16.89 -3.89
N VAL A 166 -1.29 -16.42 -5.11
CA VAL A 166 -0.33 -15.58 -5.84
C VAL A 166 -1.03 -14.32 -6.35
N PHE A 167 -0.40 -13.18 -6.13
CA PHE A 167 -0.80 -11.91 -6.74
C PHE A 167 0.11 -11.63 -7.93
N ASN A 168 -0.45 -11.51 -9.13
CA ASN A 168 0.31 -11.28 -10.34
C ASN A 168 -0.43 -10.32 -11.28
N GLU A 169 0.20 -9.18 -11.62
CA GLU A 169 -0.32 -8.19 -12.58
C GLU A 169 -1.78 -7.78 -12.33
N GLY A 170 -2.14 -7.56 -11.07
CA GLY A 170 -3.49 -7.18 -10.67
C GLY A 170 -4.50 -8.32 -10.62
N LYS A 171 -4.06 -9.57 -10.87
CA LYS A 171 -4.83 -10.79 -10.74
C LYS A 171 -4.57 -11.47 -9.40
N VAL A 172 -5.58 -12.20 -8.95
CA VAL A 172 -5.50 -13.06 -7.76
C VAL A 172 -5.63 -14.50 -8.20
N LEU A 173 -4.54 -15.25 -8.06
CA LEU A 173 -4.50 -16.67 -8.44
C LEU A 173 -4.61 -17.54 -7.18
N LEU A 174 -5.58 -18.44 -7.14
CA LEU A 174 -5.74 -19.46 -6.10
C LEU A 174 -5.45 -20.83 -6.71
N ALA A 175 -4.39 -21.49 -6.26
CA ALA A 175 -3.91 -22.75 -6.83
C ALA A 175 -3.68 -22.67 -8.35
N GLY A 176 -3.22 -21.52 -8.84
CA GLY A 176 -2.97 -21.27 -10.29
C GLY A 176 -4.20 -20.82 -11.08
N GLU A 177 -5.41 -20.88 -10.53
CA GLU A 177 -6.65 -20.42 -11.15
C GLU A 177 -6.87 -18.92 -10.87
N ASP A 178 -7.19 -18.13 -11.91
CA ASP A 178 -7.56 -16.73 -11.76
C ASP A 178 -8.99 -16.61 -11.15
N VAL A 179 -9.06 -16.17 -9.90
CA VAL A 179 -10.30 -16.01 -9.16
C VAL A 179 -10.70 -14.54 -8.99
N SER A 180 -10.05 -13.62 -9.70
CA SER A 180 -10.24 -12.17 -9.52
C SER A 180 -11.69 -11.72 -9.65
N GLU A 181 -12.44 -12.25 -10.62
CA GLU A 181 -13.85 -11.90 -10.82
C GLU A 181 -14.76 -12.51 -9.74
N ASP A 182 -14.48 -13.76 -9.31
CA ASP A 182 -15.22 -14.41 -8.22
C ASP A 182 -15.15 -13.59 -6.93
N LEU A 183 -13.97 -13.00 -6.65
CA LEU A 183 -13.74 -12.19 -5.45
C LEU A 183 -14.45 -10.83 -5.48
N ARG A 184 -14.88 -10.36 -6.65
CA ARG A 184 -15.61 -9.08 -6.79
C ARG A 184 -17.10 -9.19 -6.53
N THR A 185 -17.62 -10.40 -6.40
CA THR A 185 -19.06 -10.66 -6.17
C THR A 185 -19.51 -10.23 -4.77
N GLU A 186 -20.81 -9.93 -4.61
CA GLU A 186 -21.40 -9.67 -3.28
C GLU A 186 -21.30 -10.91 -2.39
N ALA A 187 -21.48 -12.11 -2.95
CA ALA A 187 -21.34 -13.36 -2.22
C ALA A 187 -19.95 -13.50 -1.58
N ALA A 188 -18.86 -13.22 -2.33
CA ALA A 188 -17.50 -13.20 -1.79
C ALA A 188 -17.33 -12.16 -0.68
N GLY A 189 -17.98 -11.00 -0.83
CA GLY A 189 -17.98 -9.97 0.22
C GLY A 189 -18.71 -10.42 1.49
N MET A 190 -19.80 -11.15 1.37
CA MET A 190 -20.54 -11.71 2.51
C MET A 190 -19.75 -12.80 3.22
N ASP A 191 -19.11 -13.69 2.46
CA ASP A 191 -18.29 -14.75 3.03
C ASP A 191 -17.06 -14.18 3.75
N ALA A 192 -16.40 -13.16 3.15
CA ALA A 192 -15.32 -12.43 3.83
C ALA A 192 -15.78 -11.86 5.18
N SER A 193 -16.96 -11.23 5.21
CA SER A 193 -17.54 -10.70 6.45
C SER A 193 -17.81 -11.79 7.49
N ARG A 194 -18.25 -12.96 7.06
CA ARG A 194 -18.54 -14.12 7.95
C ARG A 194 -17.26 -14.75 8.50
N VAL A 195 -16.27 -15.01 7.65
CA VAL A 195 -15.02 -15.65 8.11
C VAL A 195 -14.14 -14.69 8.93
N SER A 196 -14.27 -13.37 8.71
CA SER A 196 -13.47 -12.37 9.43
C SER A 196 -13.81 -12.23 10.91
N VAL A 197 -14.95 -12.77 11.37
CA VAL A 197 -15.32 -12.76 12.79
C VAL A 197 -14.70 -13.94 13.56
N LEU A 198 -14.17 -14.95 12.86
CA LEU A 198 -13.59 -16.16 13.44
C LEU A 198 -12.15 -15.87 13.90
N PRO A 199 -11.86 -15.94 15.23
CA PRO A 199 -10.54 -15.59 15.76
C PRO A 199 -9.40 -16.45 15.20
N ALA A 200 -9.62 -17.76 15.03
CA ALA A 200 -8.59 -18.66 14.49
C ALA A 200 -8.25 -18.35 13.03
N VAL A 201 -9.24 -17.93 12.22
CA VAL A 201 -9.00 -17.49 10.83
C VAL A 201 -8.17 -16.21 10.79
N ARG A 202 -8.46 -15.25 11.67
CA ARG A 202 -7.67 -14.02 11.79
C ARG A 202 -6.23 -14.32 12.18
N ALA A 203 -6.04 -15.19 13.18
CA ALA A 203 -4.70 -15.62 13.59
C ALA A 203 -3.94 -16.32 12.44
N ALA A 204 -4.62 -17.17 11.67
CA ALA A 204 -4.03 -17.85 10.52
C ALA A 204 -3.54 -16.87 9.42
N LEU A 205 -4.28 -15.78 9.16
CA LEU A 205 -3.93 -14.79 8.15
C LEU A 205 -2.91 -13.74 8.62
N LEU A 206 -2.63 -13.64 9.93
CA LEU A 206 -1.78 -12.59 10.48
C LEU A 206 -0.37 -12.59 9.88
N ALA A 207 0.26 -13.76 9.84
CA ALA A 207 1.61 -13.88 9.28
C ALA A 207 1.65 -13.52 7.79
N LEU A 208 0.65 -13.98 7.02
CA LEU A 208 0.52 -13.64 5.61
C LEU A 208 0.34 -12.13 5.40
N GLN A 209 -0.53 -11.47 6.18
CA GLN A 209 -0.71 -10.02 6.08
C GLN A 209 0.59 -9.27 6.39
N ARG A 210 1.32 -9.68 7.44
CA ARG A 210 2.60 -9.05 7.81
C ARG A 210 3.71 -9.28 6.80
N SER A 211 3.69 -10.37 6.05
CA SER A 211 4.70 -10.66 5.01
C SER A 211 4.65 -9.68 3.82
N PHE A 212 3.57 -8.91 3.66
CA PHE A 212 3.50 -7.83 2.67
C PHE A 212 4.35 -6.61 3.04
N ARG A 213 4.77 -6.47 4.32
CA ARG A 213 5.65 -5.40 4.78
C ARG A 213 7.07 -5.69 4.31
N ARG A 214 7.42 -5.15 3.17
CA ARG A 214 8.74 -5.25 2.55
C ARG A 214 9.13 -3.95 1.88
N LEU A 215 10.43 -3.74 1.65
CA LEU A 215 10.93 -2.55 0.98
C LEU A 215 10.30 -2.41 -0.43
N PRO A 216 10.07 -1.18 -0.89
CA PRO A 216 10.42 0.10 -0.27
C PRO A 216 9.43 0.58 0.79
N GLY A 217 8.28 -0.06 0.94
CA GLY A 217 7.23 0.28 1.89
C GLY A 217 5.91 -0.38 1.54
N LEU A 218 4.92 -0.22 2.40
CA LEU A 218 3.58 -0.81 2.27
C LEU A 218 2.48 0.22 2.51
N VAL A 219 1.46 0.20 1.66
CA VAL A 219 0.15 0.82 1.95
C VAL A 219 -0.86 -0.31 2.14
N ALA A 220 -1.44 -0.41 3.33
CA ALA A 220 -2.35 -1.49 3.70
C ALA A 220 -3.77 -0.98 3.96
N ASP A 221 -4.75 -1.57 3.30
CA ASP A 221 -6.17 -1.25 3.51
C ASP A 221 -6.91 -2.38 4.23
N GLY A 222 -7.78 -1.99 5.16
CA GLY A 222 -8.57 -2.95 5.90
C GLY A 222 -9.60 -2.36 6.84
N ARG A 223 -9.67 -2.96 8.03
CA ARG A 223 -10.55 -2.57 9.14
C ARG A 223 -9.78 -2.37 10.45
N ASP A 224 -8.62 -2.97 10.53
CA ASP A 224 -7.81 -3.10 11.74
C ASP A 224 -6.31 -3.11 11.42
N MET A 225 -5.93 -2.55 10.27
CA MET A 225 -4.52 -2.49 9.85
C MET A 225 -3.70 -1.70 10.86
N GLY A 226 -4.15 -0.50 11.21
CA GLY A 226 -3.45 0.38 12.16
C GLY A 226 -3.66 0.05 13.62
N THR A 227 -4.63 -0.81 13.97
CA THR A 227 -4.91 -1.19 15.36
C THR A 227 -4.35 -2.55 15.75
N VAL A 228 -4.24 -3.50 14.79
CA VAL A 228 -3.89 -4.90 15.08
C VAL A 228 -2.75 -5.42 14.22
N ILE A 229 -2.79 -5.21 12.90
CA ILE A 229 -1.84 -5.84 11.98
C ILE A 229 -0.50 -5.10 11.99
N PHE A 230 -0.52 -3.77 11.86
CA PHE A 230 0.63 -2.86 11.87
C PHE A 230 0.42 -1.73 12.87
N PRO A 231 0.38 -2.01 14.18
CA PRO A 231 0.15 -0.99 15.21
C PRO A 231 1.29 0.05 15.28
N ASP A 232 2.43 -0.27 14.70
CA ASP A 232 3.63 0.55 14.57
C ASP A 232 3.71 1.31 13.21
N ALA A 233 2.64 1.31 12.40
CA ALA A 233 2.62 2.03 11.14
C ALA A 233 2.90 3.53 11.33
N GLY A 234 3.78 4.09 10.48
CA GLY A 234 4.18 5.50 10.54
C GLY A 234 3.05 6.49 10.23
N LEU A 235 2.07 6.07 9.43
CA LEU A 235 0.84 6.84 9.21
C LEU A 235 -0.38 5.92 9.28
N LYS A 236 -1.37 6.32 10.07
CA LYS A 236 -2.67 5.65 10.16
C LYS A 236 -3.76 6.61 9.73
N VAL A 237 -4.54 6.19 8.75
CA VAL A 237 -5.68 6.95 8.21
C VAL A 237 -6.95 6.17 8.45
N TYR A 238 -7.95 6.80 9.03
CA TYR A 238 -9.29 6.26 9.11
C TYR A 238 -10.18 6.98 8.10
N LEU A 239 -10.45 6.28 6.98
CA LEU A 239 -11.29 6.80 5.90
C LEU A 239 -12.76 6.57 6.22
N THR A 240 -13.54 7.63 6.23
CA THR A 240 -14.99 7.58 6.41
C THR A 240 -15.73 8.21 5.24
N ALA A 241 -16.97 7.81 5.07
CA ALA A 241 -17.96 8.44 4.22
C ALA A 241 -19.35 8.07 4.73
N SER A 242 -20.33 8.96 4.58
CA SER A 242 -21.70 8.66 4.99
C SER A 242 -22.26 7.42 4.28
N ALA A 243 -23.11 6.64 4.95
CA ALA A 243 -23.74 5.46 4.36
C ALA A 243 -24.51 5.79 3.08
N ALA A 244 -25.14 6.96 3.01
CA ALA A 244 -25.84 7.46 1.82
C ALA A 244 -24.86 7.62 0.63
N HIS A 245 -23.76 8.35 0.79
CA HIS A 245 -22.79 8.53 -0.28
C HIS A 245 -22.12 7.22 -0.73
N ARG A 246 -21.87 6.29 0.23
CA ARG A 246 -21.32 4.97 -0.09
C ARG A 246 -22.32 4.13 -0.90
N ALA A 247 -23.62 4.18 -0.54
CA ALA A 247 -24.68 3.50 -1.28
C ALA A 247 -24.83 4.07 -2.69
N GLU A 248 -24.80 5.39 -2.87
CA GLU A 248 -24.83 6.02 -4.19
C GLU A 248 -23.65 5.62 -5.08
N ARG A 249 -22.40 5.63 -4.53
CA ARG A 249 -21.21 5.19 -5.25
C ARG A 249 -21.34 3.73 -5.68
N ARG A 250 -21.80 2.87 -4.78
CA ARG A 250 -21.99 1.45 -5.06
C ARG A 250 -23.11 1.23 -6.09
N TYR A 251 -24.19 1.96 -5.99
CA TYR A 251 -25.29 1.93 -6.97
C TYR A 251 -24.78 2.24 -8.37
N LYS A 252 -24.08 3.38 -8.55
CA LYS A 252 -23.50 3.76 -9.85
C LYS A 252 -22.57 2.67 -10.40
N GLN A 253 -21.77 2.06 -9.54
CA GLN A 253 -20.84 0.98 -9.92
C GLN A 253 -21.58 -0.31 -10.35
N LEU A 254 -22.67 -0.68 -9.71
CA LEU A 254 -23.44 -1.87 -10.05
C LEU A 254 -24.26 -1.66 -11.33
N ILE A 255 -24.92 -0.51 -11.46
CA ILE A 255 -25.69 -0.17 -12.66
C ILE A 255 -24.78 -0.12 -13.90
N SER A 256 -23.56 0.42 -13.80
CA SER A 256 -22.61 0.43 -14.92
C SER A 256 -22.18 -0.99 -15.36
N LYS A 257 -22.36 -1.99 -14.50
CA LYS A 257 -22.15 -3.42 -14.78
C LYS A 257 -23.42 -4.18 -15.20
N GLY A 258 -24.55 -3.48 -15.38
CA GLY A 258 -25.83 -4.07 -15.73
C GLY A 258 -26.53 -4.82 -14.58
N ILE A 259 -26.12 -4.61 -13.33
CA ILE A 259 -26.69 -5.27 -12.15
C ILE A 259 -27.80 -4.36 -11.57
N SER A 260 -29.04 -4.83 -11.59
CA SER A 260 -30.19 -4.13 -10.99
C SER A 260 -30.14 -4.19 -9.46
N THR A 261 -30.31 -3.05 -8.81
CA THR A 261 -30.35 -2.90 -7.35
C THR A 261 -31.06 -1.60 -6.98
N THR A 262 -31.29 -1.34 -5.70
CA THR A 262 -31.83 -0.05 -5.21
C THR A 262 -30.84 0.58 -4.22
N ILE A 263 -30.85 1.91 -4.14
CA ILE A 263 -30.00 2.65 -3.19
C ILE A 263 -30.35 2.27 -1.75
N ASP A 264 -31.64 2.12 -1.44
CA ASP A 264 -32.09 1.79 -0.09
C ASP A 264 -31.64 0.40 0.35
N SER A 265 -31.72 -0.61 -0.54
CA SER A 265 -31.19 -1.95 -0.27
C SER A 265 -29.69 -1.91 0.00
N LEU A 266 -28.93 -1.21 -0.86
CA LEU A 266 -27.48 -1.07 -0.70
C LEU A 266 -27.11 -0.34 0.59
N ARG A 267 -27.87 0.68 0.96
CA ARG A 267 -27.65 1.42 2.20
C ARG A 267 -27.88 0.52 3.42
N ALA A 268 -28.98 -0.22 3.46
CA ALA A 268 -29.28 -1.17 4.54
C ALA A 268 -28.19 -2.25 4.67
N ASP A 269 -27.72 -2.80 3.54
CA ASP A 269 -26.64 -3.79 3.53
C ASP A 269 -25.32 -3.22 4.06
N LEU A 270 -24.97 -1.99 3.67
CA LEU A 270 -23.77 -1.31 4.15
C LEU A 270 -23.83 -1.02 5.66
N GLU A 271 -24.97 -0.52 6.16
CA GLU A 271 -25.18 -0.26 7.58
C GLU A 271 -25.12 -1.55 8.41
N ALA A 272 -25.70 -2.65 7.92
CA ALA A 272 -25.63 -3.95 8.55
C ALA A 272 -24.18 -4.50 8.60
N ARG A 273 -23.37 -4.25 7.56
CA ARG A 273 -21.96 -4.64 7.54
C ARG A 273 -21.12 -3.80 8.49
N ASP A 274 -21.35 -2.49 8.51
CA ASP A 274 -20.65 -1.59 9.43
C ASP A 274 -20.92 -1.94 10.89
N LEU A 275 -22.18 -2.27 11.21
CA LEU A 275 -22.56 -2.73 12.54
C LEU A 275 -21.82 -4.03 12.90
N ARG A 276 -21.76 -5.01 12.00
CA ARG A 276 -21.00 -6.24 12.25
C ARG A 276 -19.51 -5.98 12.43
N ASP A 277 -18.92 -5.13 11.55
CA ASP A 277 -17.49 -4.81 11.61
C ASP A 277 -17.12 -4.04 12.90
N SER A 278 -17.98 -3.14 13.38
CA SER A 278 -17.74 -2.34 14.60
C SER A 278 -18.05 -3.09 15.89
N SER A 279 -19.00 -4.05 15.88
CA SER A 279 -19.43 -4.79 17.06
C SER A 279 -18.65 -6.10 17.31
N ARG A 280 -17.66 -6.43 16.46
CA ARG A 280 -16.81 -7.61 16.66
C ARG A 280 -16.10 -7.57 18.00
N SER A 281 -16.07 -8.70 18.73
CA SER A 281 -15.31 -8.84 19.96
C SER A 281 -13.78 -8.83 19.73
N VAL A 282 -13.34 -9.26 18.53
CA VAL A 282 -11.94 -9.29 18.12
C VAL A 282 -11.73 -8.30 16.95
N ALA A 283 -10.79 -7.40 17.11
CA ALA A 283 -10.40 -6.39 16.11
C ALA A 283 -11.60 -5.61 15.53
N PRO A 284 -12.39 -4.91 16.35
CA PRO A 284 -13.53 -4.12 15.87
C PRO A 284 -13.04 -3.02 14.93
N LEU A 285 -13.89 -2.66 13.95
CA LEU A 285 -13.66 -1.49 13.12
C LEU A 285 -13.75 -0.22 13.97
N LYS A 286 -12.62 0.37 14.27
CA LYS A 286 -12.49 1.65 14.97
C LYS A 286 -11.20 2.35 14.56
N PRO A 287 -11.15 3.68 14.60
CA PRO A 287 -9.90 4.39 14.37
C PRO A 287 -8.86 4.02 15.43
N ALA A 288 -7.60 3.91 15.03
CA ALA A 288 -6.49 3.88 15.98
C ALA A 288 -6.42 5.22 16.74
N PRO A 289 -5.89 5.24 17.98
CA PRO A 289 -5.82 6.48 18.77
C PRO A 289 -5.05 7.62 18.08
N ASP A 290 -4.07 7.27 17.26
CA ASP A 290 -3.20 8.16 16.50
C ASP A 290 -3.61 8.27 15.01
N ALA A 291 -4.78 7.73 14.63
CA ALA A 291 -5.25 7.80 13.26
C ALA A 291 -5.74 9.19 12.88
N ARG A 292 -5.36 9.65 11.69
CA ARG A 292 -5.93 10.84 11.06
C ARG A 292 -7.26 10.50 10.40
N LEU A 293 -8.29 11.29 10.69
CA LEU A 293 -9.63 11.07 10.13
C LEU A 293 -9.73 11.76 8.76
N LEU A 294 -10.17 11.00 7.75
CA LEU A 294 -10.41 11.50 6.40
C LEU A 294 -11.87 11.22 6.00
N ASP A 295 -12.69 12.26 5.98
CA ASP A 295 -14.04 12.15 5.43
C ASP A 295 -14.03 12.49 3.92
N ASN A 296 -14.24 11.48 3.09
CA ASN A 296 -14.29 11.65 1.64
C ASN A 296 -15.70 11.69 1.07
N SER A 297 -16.73 12.00 1.89
CA SER A 297 -18.12 12.10 1.42
C SER A 297 -18.26 13.08 0.25
N HIS A 298 -17.55 14.20 0.32
CA HIS A 298 -17.59 15.28 -0.68
C HIS A 298 -16.26 15.50 -1.42
N GLN A 299 -15.28 14.61 -1.23
CA GLN A 299 -13.98 14.72 -1.87
C GLN A 299 -13.87 13.81 -3.09
N THR A 300 -13.10 14.27 -4.07
CA THR A 300 -12.63 13.41 -5.15
C THR A 300 -11.54 12.46 -4.63
N ILE A 301 -11.29 11.38 -5.38
CA ILE A 301 -10.19 10.47 -5.04
C ILE A 301 -8.85 11.21 -5.05
N GLU A 302 -8.64 12.12 -5.99
CA GLU A 302 -7.42 12.91 -6.12
C GLU A 302 -7.19 13.80 -4.88
N GLN A 303 -8.21 14.49 -4.38
CA GLN A 303 -8.11 15.28 -3.16
C GLN A 303 -7.75 14.43 -1.95
N SER A 304 -8.35 13.25 -1.83
CA SER A 304 -8.05 12.31 -0.75
C SER A 304 -6.60 11.79 -0.84
N VAL A 305 -6.11 11.50 -2.05
CA VAL A 305 -4.73 11.07 -2.28
C VAL A 305 -3.74 12.17 -1.90
N VAL A 306 -3.96 13.39 -2.37
CA VAL A 306 -3.12 14.56 -2.05
C VAL A 306 -3.04 14.77 -0.53
N GLN A 307 -4.18 14.65 0.16
CA GLN A 307 -4.23 14.79 1.61
C GLN A 307 -3.43 13.70 2.34
N VAL A 308 -3.54 12.44 1.93
CA VAL A 308 -2.77 11.35 2.54
C VAL A 308 -1.28 11.51 2.28
N LEU A 309 -0.90 11.93 1.07
CA LEU A 309 0.50 12.18 0.73
C LEU A 309 1.08 13.36 1.51
N ALA A 310 0.30 14.44 1.70
CA ALA A 310 0.72 15.55 2.55
C ALA A 310 0.95 15.10 4.01
N TRP A 311 0.03 14.31 4.56
CA TRP A 311 0.22 13.74 5.90
C TRP A 311 1.42 12.80 5.99
N TRP A 312 1.68 12.05 4.93
CA TRP A 312 2.86 11.18 4.87
C TRP A 312 4.16 11.98 4.87
N GLN A 313 4.20 13.11 4.14
CA GLN A 313 5.35 14.01 4.12
C GLN A 313 5.67 14.62 5.50
N GLU A 314 4.68 14.85 6.36
CA GLU A 314 4.89 15.37 7.71
C GLU A 314 5.58 14.36 8.64
N VAL A 315 5.42 13.06 8.41
CA VAL A 315 5.96 12.00 9.29
C VAL A 315 7.18 11.29 8.71
N GLN A 316 7.48 11.48 7.41
CA GLN A 316 8.68 10.91 6.79
C GLN A 316 9.88 11.84 7.02
N PRO A 317 11.12 11.29 7.03
CA PRO A 317 12.33 12.07 7.34
C PRO A 317 12.82 12.96 6.19
N PHE A 318 12.05 13.13 5.12
CA PHE A 318 12.46 13.90 3.94
C PHE A 318 11.81 15.28 3.95
N GLU A 319 12.58 16.31 3.63
CA GLU A 319 12.02 17.62 3.30
C GLU A 319 11.19 17.53 2.00
N SER A 320 10.10 18.30 1.94
CA SER A 320 9.35 18.47 0.70
C SER A 320 10.24 19.11 -0.36
N ALA A 321 10.34 18.47 -1.51
CA ALA A 321 11.09 18.98 -2.66
C ALA A 321 10.46 20.25 -3.23
#